data_855497457ac116a3861c6d649e441691
#
_entry.id   855497457ac116a3861c6d649e441691
#
_cell.length_a   1.000
_cell.length_b   1.000
_cell.length_c   1.000
_cell.angle_alpha   90.00
_cell.angle_beta   90.00
_cell.angle_gamma   90.00
#
_symmetry.space_group_name_H-M   'P 1'
#
loop_
_entity.id
_entity.type
_entity.pdbx_description
1 polymer ?
#
loop_
_entity_poly.entity_id
_entity_poly.type
_entity_poly.pdbx_seq_one_letter_code
_entity_poly.pdbx_strand_id
1 'polypeptide(L)'
;MAILEVKGIEKKFDNLEVLKGIDFSLEKGEVLAMIGVSGSGKTTLLRCLNFLEQPTAGVIQVGGKTIFDASNPNLLSEKEIRKNRQHFGMVFQSFNLFPQYTALRNVTLAKELQADESSKSTRVRNICQEDLHRC
;
A
#
# COMPACT_ATOMS: atom_id res chain seq x y z
N MET A 1 -4.62 19.06 -7.09
CA MET A 1 -4.22 17.90 -7.92
C MET A 1 -4.21 16.66 -7.02
N ALA A 2 -4.98 15.66 -7.38
CA ALA A 2 -5.12 14.45 -6.56
C ALA A 2 -3.78 13.72 -6.42
N ILE A 3 -3.44 13.37 -5.17
CA ILE A 3 -2.26 12.53 -4.89
C ILE A 3 -2.55 11.05 -5.18
N LEU A 4 -3.80 10.64 -5.02
CA LEU A 4 -4.30 9.30 -5.34
C LEU A 4 -5.60 9.43 -6.12
N GLU A 5 -5.71 8.73 -7.21
CA GLU A 5 -6.92 8.64 -8.01
C GLU A 5 -7.20 7.17 -8.32
N VAL A 6 -8.39 6.72 -8.01
CA VAL A 6 -8.86 5.35 -8.16
C VAL A 6 -10.10 5.36 -9.02
N LYS A 7 -10.10 4.57 -10.09
CA LYS A 7 -11.19 4.51 -11.06
C LYS A 7 -11.59 3.09 -11.38
N GLY A 8 -12.86 2.79 -11.19
CA GLY A 8 -13.48 1.53 -11.59
C GLY A 8 -12.85 0.29 -10.95
N ILE A 9 -12.35 0.39 -9.71
CA ILE A 9 -11.72 -0.76 -9.06
C ILE A 9 -12.75 -1.84 -8.78
N GLU A 10 -12.52 -3.00 -9.37
CA GLU A 10 -13.29 -4.22 -9.13
C GLU A 10 -12.40 -5.31 -8.54
N LYS A 11 -12.98 -6.15 -7.71
CA LYS A 11 -12.36 -7.38 -7.23
C LYS A 11 -13.36 -8.50 -7.17
N LYS A 12 -13.03 -9.59 -7.85
CA LYS A 12 -13.77 -10.85 -7.82
C LYS A 12 -12.88 -11.93 -7.23
N PHE A 13 -13.47 -12.75 -6.37
CA PHE A 13 -12.90 -13.99 -5.88
C PHE A 13 -13.80 -15.12 -6.40
N ASP A 14 -13.30 -15.87 -7.35
CA ASP A 14 -14.06 -16.86 -8.08
C ASP A 14 -15.38 -16.29 -8.63
N ASN A 15 -16.52 -16.68 -8.08
CA ASN A 15 -17.84 -16.22 -8.47
C ASN A 15 -18.37 -15.06 -7.61
N LEU A 16 -17.63 -14.63 -6.57
CA LEU A 16 -18.04 -13.57 -5.66
C LEU A 16 -17.42 -12.23 -6.04
N GLU A 17 -18.26 -11.29 -6.45
CA GLU A 17 -17.84 -9.92 -6.71
C GLU A 17 -17.89 -9.11 -5.40
N VAL A 18 -16.71 -8.75 -4.89
CA VAL A 18 -16.55 -8.04 -3.62
C VAL A 18 -16.48 -6.53 -3.82
N LEU A 19 -15.76 -6.06 -4.85
CA LEU A 19 -15.70 -4.65 -5.24
C LEU A 19 -16.31 -4.50 -6.63
N LYS A 20 -17.22 -3.52 -6.78
CA LYS A 20 -18.10 -3.37 -7.94
C LYS A 20 -17.92 -2.01 -8.61
N GLY A 21 -16.69 -1.68 -9.00
CA GLY A 21 -16.40 -0.41 -9.66
C GLY A 21 -16.32 0.76 -8.67
N ILE A 22 -15.30 0.78 -7.82
CA ILE A 22 -15.08 1.82 -6.81
C ILE A 22 -14.28 2.96 -7.42
N ASP A 23 -14.81 4.18 -7.28
CA ASP A 23 -14.18 5.42 -7.71
C ASP A 23 -13.99 6.37 -6.52
N PHE A 24 -12.80 6.93 -6.37
CA PHE A 24 -12.52 8.04 -5.47
C PHE A 24 -11.20 8.72 -5.81
N SER A 25 -11.02 9.92 -5.30
CA SER A 25 -9.76 10.64 -5.35
C SER A 25 -9.42 11.21 -3.98
N LEU A 26 -8.13 11.44 -3.73
CA LEU A 26 -7.60 11.97 -2.50
C LEU A 26 -6.56 13.05 -2.81
N GLU A 27 -6.76 14.23 -2.26
CA GLU A 27 -5.78 15.32 -2.33
C GLU A 27 -4.70 15.16 -1.23
N LYS A 28 -3.60 15.88 -1.39
CA LYS A 28 -2.54 15.86 -0.39
C LYS A 28 -3.03 16.44 0.95
N GLY A 29 -2.91 15.67 2.02
CA GLY A 29 -3.34 16.05 3.36
C GLY A 29 -4.80 15.73 3.68
N GLU A 30 -5.55 15.18 2.75
CA GLU A 30 -6.92 14.70 3.01
C GLU A 30 -6.93 13.34 3.69
N VAL A 31 -8.03 13.08 4.38
CA VAL A 31 -8.35 11.80 5.01
C VAL A 31 -9.66 11.28 4.44
N LEU A 32 -9.65 10.07 3.91
CA LEU A 32 -10.83 9.37 3.43
C LEU A 32 -11.22 8.29 4.44
N ALA A 33 -12.43 8.38 4.99
CA ALA A 33 -13.00 7.35 5.87
C ALA A 33 -13.91 6.40 5.07
N MET A 34 -13.66 5.10 5.19
CA MET A 34 -14.52 4.07 4.61
C MET A 34 -15.39 3.44 5.69
N ILE A 35 -16.71 3.61 5.57
CA ILE A 35 -17.71 3.12 6.50
C ILE A 35 -18.56 2.07 5.81
N GLY A 36 -18.88 1.00 6.52
CA GLY A 36 -19.75 -0.06 6.01
C GLY A 36 -19.81 -1.24 7.00
N VAL A 37 -20.77 -2.13 6.78
CA VAL A 37 -20.92 -3.34 7.58
C VAL A 37 -19.73 -4.29 7.42
N SER A 38 -19.56 -5.21 8.37
CA SER A 38 -18.54 -6.26 8.24
C SER A 38 -18.75 -7.06 6.96
N GLY A 39 -17.66 -7.37 6.24
CA GLY A 39 -17.74 -8.10 4.97
C GLY A 39 -18.11 -7.25 3.75
N SER A 40 -18.27 -5.93 3.86
CA SER A 40 -18.59 -5.05 2.72
C SER A 40 -17.43 -4.75 1.76
N GLY A 41 -16.26 -5.34 1.97
CA GLY A 41 -15.11 -5.17 1.07
C GLY A 41 -14.12 -4.08 1.46
N LYS A 42 -14.28 -3.40 2.61
CA LYS A 42 -13.35 -2.33 3.05
C LYS A 42 -11.89 -2.78 3.11
N THR A 43 -11.64 -3.89 3.77
CA THR A 43 -10.29 -4.47 3.86
C THR A 43 -9.78 -4.94 2.51
N THR A 44 -10.66 -5.48 1.67
CA THR A 44 -10.32 -5.89 0.30
C THR A 44 -9.88 -4.68 -0.53
N LEU A 45 -10.58 -3.55 -0.43
CA LEU A 45 -10.20 -2.32 -1.11
C LEU A 45 -8.82 -1.83 -0.66
N LEU A 46 -8.55 -1.77 0.65
CA LEU A 46 -7.23 -1.40 1.17
C LEU A 46 -6.12 -2.35 0.68
N ARG A 47 -6.39 -3.64 0.63
CA ARG A 47 -5.44 -4.62 0.09
C ARG A 47 -5.19 -4.44 -1.40
N CYS A 48 -6.22 -4.07 -2.16
CA CYS A 48 -6.08 -3.75 -3.58
C CYS A 48 -5.22 -2.49 -3.80
N LEU A 49 -5.40 -1.46 -2.99
CA LEU A 49 -4.59 -0.24 -3.07
C LEU A 49 -3.12 -0.49 -2.76
N ASN A 50 -2.83 -1.36 -1.82
CA ASN A 50 -1.46 -1.73 -1.43
C ASN A 50 -0.91 -2.93 -2.23
N PHE A 51 -1.60 -3.39 -3.25
CA PHE A 51 -1.21 -4.54 -4.08
C PHE A 51 -0.93 -5.84 -3.30
N LEU A 52 -1.51 -6.00 -2.11
CA LEU A 52 -1.57 -7.29 -1.42
C LEU A 52 -2.60 -8.22 -2.08
N GLU A 53 -3.63 -7.62 -2.65
CA GLU A 53 -4.58 -8.26 -3.57
C GLU A 53 -4.53 -7.51 -4.90
N GLN A 54 -4.51 -8.24 -6.00
CA GLN A 54 -4.55 -7.61 -7.32
C GLN A 54 -6.01 -7.32 -7.71
N PRO A 55 -6.37 -6.07 -8.05
CA PRO A 55 -7.70 -5.78 -8.60
C PRO A 55 -7.97 -6.57 -9.88
N THR A 56 -9.22 -6.92 -10.12
CA THR A 56 -9.66 -7.60 -11.35
C THR A 56 -9.86 -6.62 -12.49
N ALA A 57 -10.28 -5.39 -12.18
CA ALA A 57 -10.45 -4.30 -13.13
C ALA A 57 -10.17 -2.95 -12.48
N GLY A 58 -10.01 -1.92 -13.30
CA GLY A 58 -9.82 -0.53 -12.88
C GLY A 58 -8.40 -0.01 -13.03
N VAL A 59 -8.24 1.24 -12.61
CA VAL A 59 -6.99 2.01 -12.74
C VAL A 59 -6.67 2.69 -11.42
N ILE A 60 -5.40 2.69 -11.04
CA ILE A 60 -4.87 3.43 -9.88
C ILE A 60 -3.77 4.37 -10.36
N GLN A 61 -3.89 5.64 -10.00
CA GLN A 61 -2.90 6.67 -10.30
C GLN A 61 -2.40 7.31 -9.00
N VAL A 62 -1.10 7.57 -8.94
CA VAL A 62 -0.45 8.28 -7.83
C VAL A 62 0.35 9.43 -8.40
N GLY A 63 0.06 10.65 -7.93
CA GLY A 63 0.71 11.86 -8.41
C GLY A 63 0.57 12.07 -9.93
N GLY A 64 -0.56 11.70 -10.51
CA GLY A 64 -0.84 11.77 -11.94
C GLY A 64 -0.21 10.65 -12.78
N LYS A 65 0.56 9.74 -12.16
CA LYS A 65 1.16 8.59 -12.84
C LYS A 65 0.29 7.34 -12.62
N THR A 66 -0.08 6.66 -13.71
CA THR A 66 -0.73 5.36 -13.64
C THR A 66 0.25 4.32 -13.12
N ILE A 67 -0.06 3.74 -11.97
CA ILE A 67 0.73 2.68 -11.34
C ILE A 67 0.08 1.31 -11.48
N PHE A 68 -1.21 1.27 -11.73
CA PHE A 68 -1.95 0.04 -12.02
C PHE A 68 -3.02 0.33 -13.08
N ASP A 69 -3.13 -0.58 -14.02
CA ASP A 69 -4.19 -0.61 -15.04
C ASP A 69 -4.42 -2.08 -15.40
N ALA A 70 -5.60 -2.59 -15.11
CA ALA A 70 -5.96 -3.98 -15.35
C ALA A 70 -5.95 -4.35 -16.85
N SER A 71 -6.06 -3.38 -17.74
CA SER A 71 -5.99 -3.57 -19.19
C SER A 71 -4.56 -3.60 -19.73
N ASN A 72 -3.56 -3.21 -18.93
CA ASN A 72 -2.17 -3.11 -19.36
C ASN A 72 -1.28 -4.18 -18.70
N PRO A 73 -0.97 -5.28 -19.41
CA PRO A 73 -0.15 -6.37 -18.85
C PRO A 73 1.25 -5.93 -18.36
N ASN A 74 1.80 -4.87 -18.93
CA ASN A 74 3.14 -4.39 -18.56
C ASN A 74 3.18 -3.85 -17.11
N LEU A 75 2.07 -3.30 -16.61
CA LEU A 75 1.93 -2.80 -15.25
C LEU A 75 1.59 -3.91 -14.24
N LEU A 76 1.29 -5.12 -14.73
CA LEU A 76 0.94 -6.28 -13.90
C LEU A 76 2.15 -7.16 -13.56
N SER A 77 3.34 -6.82 -14.04
CA SER A 77 4.55 -7.59 -13.73
C SER A 77 4.90 -7.50 -12.23
N GLU A 78 5.40 -8.59 -11.66
CA GLU A 78 5.80 -8.62 -10.24
C GLU A 78 6.80 -7.51 -9.87
N LYS A 79 7.69 -7.17 -10.79
CA LYS A 79 8.68 -6.10 -10.62
C LYS A 79 8.01 -4.73 -10.46
N GLU A 80 7.05 -4.40 -11.30
CA GLU A 80 6.30 -3.14 -11.22
C GLU A 80 5.39 -3.12 -9.99
N ILE A 81 4.70 -4.21 -9.68
CA ILE A 81 3.88 -4.34 -8.48
C ILE A 81 4.72 -4.12 -7.21
N ARG A 82 5.91 -4.72 -7.13
CA ARG A 82 6.82 -4.53 -5.99
C ARG A 82 7.25 -3.07 -5.84
N LYS A 83 7.56 -2.40 -6.94
CA LYS A 83 7.89 -0.97 -6.98
C LYS A 83 6.70 -0.11 -6.55
N ASN A 84 5.51 -0.43 -7.03
CA ASN A 84 4.30 0.32 -6.76
C ASN A 84 3.84 0.19 -5.29
N ARG A 85 4.12 -0.93 -4.63
CA ARG A 85 3.90 -1.08 -3.17
C ARG A 85 4.63 -0.04 -2.34
N GLN A 86 5.74 0.50 -2.82
CA GLN A 86 6.51 1.51 -2.09
C GLN A 86 5.79 2.87 -1.99
N HIS A 87 4.75 3.11 -2.80
CA HIS A 87 3.93 4.32 -2.71
C HIS A 87 2.96 4.31 -1.51
N PHE A 88 2.72 3.14 -0.91
CA PHE A 88 1.73 2.96 0.15
C PHE A 88 2.37 2.37 1.40
N GLY A 89 1.97 2.91 2.55
CA GLY A 89 2.14 2.24 3.84
C GLY A 89 0.82 1.63 4.29
N MET A 90 0.85 0.48 4.95
CA MET A 90 -0.34 -0.15 5.51
C MET A 90 -0.19 -0.39 7.00
N VAL A 91 -1.18 0.06 7.75
CA VAL A 91 -1.29 -0.24 9.19
C VAL A 91 -2.38 -1.29 9.36
N PHE A 92 -2.02 -2.42 9.95
CA PHE A 92 -2.95 -3.52 10.20
C PHE A 92 -3.68 -3.33 11.52
N GLN A 93 -4.84 -3.96 11.66
CA GLN A 93 -5.61 -3.97 12.90
C GLN A 93 -4.87 -4.68 14.05
N SER A 94 -4.13 -5.73 13.75
CA SER A 94 -3.19 -6.38 14.67
C SER A 94 -1.79 -5.80 14.51
N PHE A 95 -0.98 -5.80 15.57
CA PHE A 95 0.34 -5.17 15.57
C PHE A 95 1.31 -5.78 14.57
N ASN A 96 1.15 -7.05 14.19
CA ASN A 96 2.00 -7.77 13.22
C ASN A 96 3.50 -7.62 13.47
N LEU A 97 3.88 -7.62 14.74
CA LEU A 97 5.28 -7.56 15.15
C LEU A 97 5.94 -8.93 15.01
N PHE A 98 7.19 -8.93 14.63
CA PHE A 98 8.03 -10.12 14.65
C PHE A 98 8.53 -10.36 16.07
N PRO A 99 8.07 -11.41 16.77
CA PRO A 99 8.39 -11.63 18.18
C PRO A 99 9.88 -11.91 18.42
N GLN A 100 10.59 -12.42 17.39
CA GLN A 100 12.02 -12.68 17.45
C GLN A 100 12.90 -11.43 17.31
N TYR A 101 12.31 -10.28 16.99
CA TYR A 101 13.03 -9.02 16.80
C TYR A 101 12.82 -8.06 17.96
N THR A 102 13.79 -7.21 18.22
CA THR A 102 13.65 -6.08 19.14
C THR A 102 12.65 -5.05 18.62
N ALA A 103 12.18 -4.15 19.46
CA ALA A 103 11.31 -3.05 19.06
C ALA A 103 11.96 -2.22 17.94
N LEU A 104 13.22 -1.83 18.11
CA LEU A 104 13.98 -1.10 17.09
C LEU A 104 14.05 -1.87 15.77
N ARG A 105 14.32 -3.17 15.79
CA ARG A 105 14.40 -3.99 14.59
C ARG A 105 13.04 -4.08 13.86
N ASN A 106 11.94 -4.16 14.58
CA ASN A 106 10.59 -4.14 13.98
C ASN A 106 10.31 -2.82 13.26
N VAL A 107 10.77 -1.68 13.79
CA VAL A 107 10.61 -0.36 13.18
C VAL A 107 11.51 -0.18 11.96
N THR A 108 12.77 -0.63 12.03
CA THR A 108 13.76 -0.37 10.97
C THR A 108 13.68 -1.34 9.81
N LEU A 109 13.09 -2.51 10.01
CA LEU A 109 13.13 -3.64 9.07
C LEU A 109 12.70 -3.27 7.65
N ALA A 110 11.58 -2.55 7.51
CA ALA A 110 11.05 -2.19 6.19
C ALA A 110 12.02 -1.27 5.43
N LYS A 111 12.62 -0.31 6.11
CA LYS A 111 13.60 0.61 5.51
C LYS A 111 14.92 -0.08 5.19
N GLU A 112 15.35 -1.00 6.04
CA GLU A 112 16.56 -1.79 5.80
C GLU A 112 16.43 -2.68 4.56
N LEU A 113 15.24 -3.26 4.33
CA LEU A 113 14.96 -4.07 3.15
C LEU A 113 14.83 -3.24 1.85
N GLN A 114 14.50 -1.96 1.96
CA GLN A 114 14.39 -1.05 0.81
C GLN A 114 15.72 -0.36 0.46
N ALA A 115 16.66 -0.33 1.39
CA ALA A 115 17.96 0.29 1.17
C ALA A 115 18.84 -0.59 0.28
N ASP A 116 19.46 0.02 -0.74
CA ASP A 116 20.47 -0.66 -1.55
C ASP A 116 21.68 -1.10 -0.71
N GLU A 117 22.34 -2.17 -1.13
CA GLU A 117 23.44 -2.80 -0.37
C GLU A 117 24.60 -1.85 -0.02
N SER A 118 24.78 -0.78 -0.76
CA SER A 118 25.83 0.22 -0.55
C SER A 118 25.56 1.23 0.57
N SER A 119 24.33 1.33 1.08
CA SER A 119 23.93 2.30 2.11
C SER A 119 23.44 1.65 3.40
N LYS A 120 23.68 0.39 3.57
CA LYS A 120 23.04 -0.54 4.51
C LYS A 120 23.45 -0.32 5.92
N SER A 121 23.56 0.48 6.68
CA SER A 121 23.61 0.25 8.15
C SER A 121 23.52 1.52 9.00
N THR A 122 24.25 2.54 8.67
CA THR A 122 24.39 3.68 9.58
C THR A 122 23.28 4.73 9.40
N ARG A 123 22.88 4.97 8.15
CA ARG A 123 21.92 6.03 7.82
C ARG A 123 20.49 5.70 8.23
N VAL A 124 20.08 4.45 8.04
CA VAL A 124 18.73 3.98 8.40
C VAL A 124 18.53 3.94 9.91
N ARG A 125 19.55 3.51 10.67
CA ARG A 125 19.51 3.51 12.14
C ARG A 125 19.40 4.91 12.72
N ASN A 126 20.13 5.87 12.17
CA ASN A 126 20.12 7.25 12.66
C ASN A 126 18.77 7.92 12.42
N ILE A 127 18.15 7.74 11.24
CA ILE A 127 16.82 8.30 10.94
C ILE A 127 15.76 7.71 11.89
N CYS A 128 15.79 6.41 12.13
CA CYS A 128 14.82 5.76 13.02
C CYS A 128 15.05 6.12 14.50
N GLN A 129 16.27 6.41 14.92
CA GLN A 129 16.53 6.91 16.28
C GLN A 129 16.05 8.35 16.47
N GLU A 130 16.19 9.20 15.48
CA GLU A 130 15.68 10.58 15.53
C GLU A 130 14.13 10.61 15.59
N ASP A 131 13.46 9.73 14.85
CA ASP A 131 11.99 9.64 14.87
C ASP A 131 11.44 9.05 16.18
N LEU A 132 12.16 8.13 16.83
CA LEU A 132 11.79 7.58 18.14
C LEU A 132 11.91 8.58 19.31
N HIS A 133 12.76 9.59 19.18
CA HIS A 133 12.88 10.68 20.17
C HIS A 133 11.83 11.78 20.00
N ARG A 134 11.04 11.75 18.92
CA ARG A 134 9.94 12.70 18.65
C ARG A 134 8.55 12.19 19.06
N CYS A 135 8.43 10.94 19.43
CA CYS A 135 7.23 10.32 20.03
C CYS A 135 7.36 10.25 21.54
#